data_8eb5919d39266520f66e9d224a371c1c
#
_entry.id   8eb5919d39266520f66e9d224a371c1c
#
_cell.length_a   1.000
_cell.length_b   1.000
_cell.length_c   1.000
_cell.angle_alpha   90.00
_cell.angle_beta   90.00
_cell.angle_gamma   90.00
#
_symmetry.space_group_name_H-M   'P 1'
#
loop_
_entity.id
_entity.type
_entity.pdbx_description
1 polymer ?
#
loop_
_entity_poly.entity_id
_entity_poly.type
_entity_poly.pdbx_seq_one_letter_code
_entity_poly.pdbx_strand_id
1 'polypeptide(L)' 'MKASELTKLAKKNGCYILRHGSEHDVWINPKTNKEASIPRHKSKEVATGTAHRIMKDLGLK' A
#
# COMPACT_ATOMS: atom_id res chain seq x y z
N MET A 1 9.14 1.35 8.06
CA MET A 1 8.88 1.91 6.72
C MET A 1 7.72 2.89 6.82
N LYS A 2 7.86 4.07 6.24
CA LYS A 2 6.78 5.06 6.30
C LYS A 2 5.73 4.80 5.23
N ALA A 3 4.50 5.21 5.51
CA ALA A 3 3.40 5.06 4.55
C ALA A 3 3.72 5.70 3.20
N SER A 4 4.42 6.84 3.19
CA SER A 4 4.83 7.49 1.95
C SER A 4 5.73 6.61 1.09
N GLU A 5 6.57 5.80 1.72
CA GLU A 5 7.44 4.87 1.00
C GLU A 5 6.63 3.74 0.37
N LEU A 6 5.64 3.23 1.12
CA LEU A 6 4.76 2.17 0.60
C LEU A 6 3.93 2.67 -0.58
N THR A 7 3.35 3.88 -0.48
CA THR A 7 2.54 4.42 -1.57
C THR A 7 3.39 4.70 -2.81
N LYS A 8 4.61 5.19 -2.61
CA LYS A 8 5.53 5.43 -3.73
C LYS A 8 5.87 4.11 -4.44
N LEU A 9 6.14 3.08 -3.66
CA LEU A 9 6.46 1.76 -4.20
C LEU A 9 5.25 1.15 -4.92
N ALA A 10 4.06 1.33 -4.34
CA ALA A 10 2.83 0.85 -4.97
C ALA A 10 2.61 1.51 -6.33
N LYS A 11 2.76 2.83 -6.40
CA LYS A 11 2.61 3.56 -7.67
C LYS A 11 3.64 3.09 -8.70
N LYS A 12 4.86 2.86 -8.27
CA LYS A 12 5.93 2.38 -9.14
C LYS A 12 5.58 1.03 -9.77
N ASN A 13 4.83 0.21 -9.05
CA ASN A 13 4.41 -1.12 -9.51
C ASN A 13 3.05 -1.09 -10.23
N GLY A 14 2.53 0.08 -10.53
CA GLY A 14 1.28 0.20 -11.27
C GLY A 14 0.01 0.08 -10.44
N CYS A 15 0.15 0.05 -9.10
CA CYS A 15 -1.01 0.02 -8.21
C CYS A 15 -1.68 1.39 -8.14
N TYR A 16 -2.97 1.39 -7.83
CA TYR A 16 -3.70 2.63 -7.66
C TYR A 16 -4.72 2.50 -6.53
N ILE A 17 -5.28 3.62 -6.09
CA ILE A 17 -6.27 3.63 -5.02
C ILE A 17 -7.60 3.16 -5.57
N LEU A 18 -8.11 2.06 -5.00
CA LEU A 18 -9.41 1.50 -5.38
C LEU A 18 -10.54 2.24 -4.68
N ARG A 19 -10.36 2.52 -3.39
CA ARG A 19 -11.34 3.26 -2.60
C ARG A 19 -10.67 3.86 -1.36
N HIS A 20 -11.33 4.89 -0.82
CA HIS A 20 -10.87 5.55 0.40
C HIS A 20 -11.61 5.03 1.62
N GLY A 21 -10.85 4.68 2.67
CA GLY A 21 -11.41 4.40 3.98
C GLY A 21 -11.27 5.61 4.88
N SER A 22 -11.63 5.47 6.16
CA SER A 22 -11.57 6.58 7.11
C SER A 22 -10.13 7.01 7.41
N GLU A 23 -9.23 6.07 7.61
CA GLU A 23 -7.82 6.35 7.93
C GLU A 23 -6.85 5.69 6.96
N HIS A 24 -7.33 4.77 6.15
CA HIS A 24 -6.54 4.01 5.19
C HIS A 24 -7.17 4.09 3.82
N ASP A 25 -6.33 4.04 2.80
CA ASP A 25 -6.80 3.88 1.44
C ASP A 25 -6.54 2.44 1.01
N VAL A 26 -7.49 1.86 0.27
CA VAL A 26 -7.31 0.52 -0.26
C VAL A 26 -6.70 0.64 -1.65
N TRP A 27 -5.52 0.05 -1.79
CA TRP A 27 -4.80 0.02 -3.07
C TRP A 27 -5.01 -1.33 -3.74
N ILE A 28 -5.00 -1.33 -5.05
CA ILE A 28 -5.12 -2.56 -5.83
C ILE A 28 -3.99 -2.64 -6.86
N ASN A 29 -3.48 -3.84 -7.05
CA ASN A 29 -2.55 -4.12 -8.12
C ASN A 29 -3.35 -4.75 -9.28
N PRO A 30 -3.53 -4.03 -10.39
CA PRO A 30 -4.34 -4.52 -11.50
C PRO A 30 -3.79 -5.79 -12.15
N LYS A 31 -2.50 -6.05 -12.01
CA LYS A 31 -1.88 -7.25 -12.58
C LYS A 31 -2.26 -8.52 -11.83
N THR A 32 -2.43 -8.42 -10.52
CA THR A 32 -2.74 -9.58 -9.67
C THR A 32 -4.16 -9.55 -9.13
N ASN A 33 -4.82 -8.40 -9.23
CA ASN A 33 -6.16 -8.15 -8.68
C ASN A 33 -6.19 -8.24 -7.14
N LYS A 34 -5.04 -8.11 -6.50
CA LYS A 34 -4.93 -8.16 -5.05
C LYS A 34 -4.99 -6.76 -4.45
N GLU A 35 -5.56 -6.67 -3.25
CA GLU A 35 -5.78 -5.41 -2.55
C GLU A 35 -5.05 -5.40 -1.22
N ALA A 36 -4.69 -4.20 -0.77
CA ALA A 36 -4.15 -3.99 0.57
C ALA A 36 -4.43 -2.56 1.01
N SER A 37 -4.57 -2.38 2.34
CA SER A 37 -4.81 -1.07 2.92
C SER A 37 -3.48 -0.44 3.31
N ILE A 38 -3.28 0.82 2.91
CA ILE A 38 -2.10 1.59 3.30
C ILE A 38 -2.57 2.84 4.04
N PRO A 39 -1.97 3.18 5.20
CA PRO A 39 -2.35 4.38 5.92
C PRO A 39 -2.25 5.62 5.03
N ARG A 40 -3.24 6.50 5.15
CA ARG A 40 -3.29 7.72 4.33
C ARG A 40 -2.25 8.74 4.75
N HIS A 41 -1.95 8.81 6.06
CA HIS A 41 -0.94 9.74 6.56
C HIS A 41 0.45 9.34 6.08
N LYS A 42 1.05 10.19 5.27
CA LYS A 42 2.35 9.90 4.65
C LYS A 42 3.47 9.71 5.67
N SER A 43 3.41 10.42 6.79
CA SER A 43 4.41 10.31 7.85
C SER A 43 4.18 9.16 8.81
N LYS A 44 3.09 8.42 8.66
CA LYS A 44 2.77 7.30 9.54
C LYS A 44 3.83 6.21 9.41
N GLU A 45 4.38 5.81 10.55
CA GLU A 45 5.34 4.69 10.58
C GLU A 45 4.57 3.38 10.52
N VAL A 46 4.92 2.53 9.57
CA VAL A 46 4.31 1.21 9.42
C VAL A 46 5.31 0.16 9.92
N ALA A 47 4.87 -0.67 10.85
CA ALA A 47 5.72 -1.72 11.41
C ALA A 47 6.26 -2.63 10.30
N THR A 48 7.49 -3.12 10.47
CA THR A 48 8.17 -3.93 9.47
C THR A 48 7.33 -5.12 9.00
N GLY A 49 6.73 -5.85 9.93
CA GLY A 49 5.89 -7.00 9.58
C GLY A 49 4.68 -6.60 8.75
N THR A 50 4.02 -5.50 9.14
CA THR A 50 2.87 -4.98 8.40
C THR A 50 3.27 -4.49 7.03
N ALA A 51 4.41 -3.81 6.91
CA ALA A 51 4.92 -3.32 5.64
C ALA A 51 5.20 -4.49 4.68
N HIS A 52 5.85 -5.54 5.19
CA HIS A 52 6.13 -6.73 4.39
C HIS A 52 4.86 -7.40 3.90
N ARG A 53 3.84 -7.47 4.76
CA ARG A 53 2.56 -8.06 4.40
C ARG A 53 1.88 -7.26 3.29
N ILE A 54 1.88 -5.93 3.40
CA ILE A 54 1.32 -5.05 2.37
C ILE A 54 2.07 -5.26 1.05
N MET A 55 3.38 -5.28 1.11
CA MET A 55 4.22 -5.48 -0.09
C MET A 55 3.92 -6.82 -0.74
N LYS A 56 3.78 -7.87 0.08
CA LYS A 56 3.46 -9.20 -0.41
C LYS A 56 2.07 -9.23 -1.05
N ASP A 57 1.07 -8.65 -0.37
CA ASP A 57 -0.31 -8.64 -0.85
C ASP A 57 -0.45 -7.89 -2.18
N LEU A 58 0.30 -6.79 -2.34
CA LEU A 58 0.26 -6.00 -3.57
C LEU A 58 1.30 -6.47 -4.61
N GLY A 59 2.11 -7.46 -4.28
CA GLY A 59 3.15 -7.92 -5.20
C GLY A 59 4.20 -6.88 -5.50
N LEU A 60 4.53 -6.05 -4.53
CA LEU A 60 5.54 -5.00 -4.69
C LEU A 60 6.95 -5.58 -4.63
N LYS A 61 7.85 -4.98 -5.41
CA LYS A 61 9.25 -5.39 -5.45
C LYS A 61 10.18 -4.25 -5.10
#